data_6db3f531a3732532ddb0a84cc9ae8852
#
_entry.id   6db3f531a3732532ddb0a84cc9ae8852
#
_cell.length_a   1.000
_cell.length_b   1.000
_cell.length_c   1.000
_cell.angle_alpha   90.00
_cell.angle_beta   90.00
_cell.angle_gamma   90.00
#
_symmetry.space_group_name_H-M   'P 1'
#
loop_
_entity.id
_entity.type
_entity.pdbx_description
1 polymer ?
#
loop_
_entity_poly.entity_id
_entity_poly.type
_entity_poly.pdbx_seq_one_letter_code
_entity_poly.pdbx_strand_id
1 'polypeptide(L)'
;MRTYAPAATDAVLAGLLEEPFLARGVVHHRHIPARNAAYGSHPSWLDTRIREGLASRGIDRLYTHQAEAVEAVHAGEDVVVVTPTASGKTLCYAVPVLQAIADDPAARALFLFPTKALGQDQVAEF
;
A
#
# COMPACT_ATOMS: atom_id res chain seq x y z
N MET A 1 -14.01 5.71 3.23
CA MET A 1 -13.38 5.45 1.94
C MET A 1 -14.48 5.25 0.90
N ARG A 2 -14.65 6.20 -0.05
CA ARG A 2 -15.68 6.03 -1.12
C ARG A 2 -15.13 5.03 -2.12
N THR A 3 -15.74 3.85 -2.20
CA THR A 3 -15.53 2.90 -3.28
C THR A 3 -16.03 3.53 -4.59
N TYR A 4 -15.11 3.98 -5.43
CA TYR A 4 -15.44 4.35 -6.80
C TYR A 4 -15.78 3.07 -7.55
N ALA A 5 -17.05 2.92 -7.91
CA ALA A 5 -17.47 1.84 -8.79
C ALA A 5 -16.83 2.04 -10.18
N PRO A 6 -16.27 0.98 -10.81
CA PRO A 6 -15.65 1.09 -12.15
C PRO A 6 -16.58 1.72 -13.21
N ALA A 7 -17.88 1.49 -13.09
CA ALA A 7 -18.91 2.09 -13.92
C ALA A 7 -18.95 3.62 -13.89
N ALA A 8 -18.51 4.27 -12.81
CA ALA A 8 -18.51 5.73 -12.72
C ALA A 8 -17.37 6.36 -13.54
N THR A 9 -16.22 5.74 -13.59
CA THR A 9 -15.05 6.27 -14.33
C THR A 9 -15.28 6.16 -15.84
N ASP A 10 -15.82 5.05 -16.31
CA ASP A 10 -16.13 4.84 -17.73
C ASP A 10 -17.23 5.81 -18.20
N ALA A 11 -18.25 6.04 -17.38
CA ALA A 11 -19.32 7.02 -17.69
C ALA A 11 -18.77 8.45 -17.74
N VAL A 12 -17.88 8.83 -16.82
CA VAL A 12 -17.24 10.15 -16.83
C VAL A 12 -16.37 10.32 -18.08
N LEU A 13 -15.58 9.31 -18.42
CA LEU A 13 -14.75 9.35 -19.62
C LEU A 13 -15.60 9.45 -20.90
N ALA A 14 -16.66 8.66 -20.99
CA ALA A 14 -17.59 8.73 -22.12
C ALA A 14 -18.18 10.14 -22.26
N GLY A 15 -18.67 10.74 -21.19
CA GLY A 15 -19.19 12.12 -21.18
C GLY A 15 -18.13 13.15 -21.58
N LEU A 16 -16.89 12.99 -21.15
CA LEU A 16 -15.79 13.89 -21.56
C LEU A 16 -15.47 13.77 -23.06
N LEU A 17 -15.57 12.58 -23.63
CA LEU A 17 -15.31 12.33 -25.05
C LEU A 17 -16.47 12.80 -25.97
N GLU A 18 -17.67 12.99 -25.41
CA GLU A 18 -18.80 13.58 -26.13
C GLU A 18 -18.65 15.11 -26.32
N GLU A 19 -17.84 15.78 -25.50
CA GLU A 19 -17.56 17.20 -25.61
C GLU A 19 -16.56 17.47 -26.74
N PRO A 20 -16.92 18.14 -27.84
CA PRO A 20 -16.05 18.28 -29.02
C PRO A 20 -14.71 18.98 -28.74
N PHE A 21 -14.70 19.90 -27.76
CA PHE A 21 -13.47 20.59 -27.35
C PHE A 21 -12.50 19.65 -26.63
N LEU A 22 -13.00 18.82 -25.74
CA LEU A 22 -12.19 17.88 -24.98
C LEU A 22 -11.75 16.70 -25.84
N ALA A 23 -12.65 16.17 -26.66
CA ALA A 23 -12.36 15.06 -27.57
C ALA A 23 -11.21 15.35 -28.54
N ARG A 24 -11.10 16.59 -29.04
CA ARG A 24 -10.00 17.02 -29.93
C ARG A 24 -8.64 17.04 -29.25
N GLY A 25 -8.58 17.17 -27.91
CA GLY A 25 -7.35 17.17 -27.14
C GLY A 25 -6.89 15.76 -26.75
N VAL A 26 -7.73 14.74 -26.88
CA VAL A 26 -7.39 13.36 -26.53
C VAL A 26 -6.64 12.70 -27.69
N VAL A 27 -5.34 12.58 -27.55
CA VAL A 27 -4.47 11.96 -28.56
C VAL A 27 -4.28 10.46 -28.32
N HIS A 28 -4.53 9.97 -27.12
CA HIS A 28 -4.42 8.56 -26.76
C HIS A 28 -5.26 8.24 -25.53
N HIS A 29 -5.94 7.11 -25.54
CA HIS A 29 -6.66 6.54 -24.40
C HIS A 29 -6.26 5.08 -24.24
N ARG A 30 -5.88 4.69 -23.03
CA ARG A 30 -5.55 3.31 -22.68
C ARG A 30 -6.38 2.85 -21.50
N HIS A 31 -7.19 1.84 -21.69
CA HIS A 31 -7.86 1.13 -20.62
C HIS A 31 -6.91 0.11 -19.99
N ILE A 32 -6.71 0.20 -18.67
CA ILE A 32 -5.95 -0.79 -17.89
C ILE A 32 -6.97 -1.62 -17.11
N PRO A 33 -7.16 -2.90 -17.47
CA PRO A 33 -8.14 -3.73 -16.80
C PRO A 33 -7.76 -3.97 -15.34
N ALA A 34 -8.79 -4.14 -14.50
CA ALA A 34 -8.61 -4.52 -13.11
C ALA A 34 -7.85 -5.85 -13.01
N ARG A 35 -6.95 -5.96 -12.04
CA ARG A 35 -6.26 -7.20 -11.70
C ARG A 35 -6.74 -7.67 -10.34
N ASN A 36 -6.95 -8.97 -10.21
CA ASN A 36 -7.24 -9.55 -8.91
C ASN A 36 -6.04 -9.34 -7.97
N ALA A 37 -6.34 -8.94 -6.74
CA ALA A 37 -5.33 -8.84 -5.71
C ALA A 37 -4.89 -10.25 -5.28
N ALA A 38 -3.58 -10.45 -5.15
CA ALA A 38 -3.01 -11.64 -4.55
C ALA A 38 -2.67 -11.33 -3.08
N TYR A 39 -3.14 -12.18 -2.17
CA TYR A 39 -2.96 -12.00 -0.74
C TYR A 39 -2.15 -13.16 -0.15
N GLY A 40 -1.27 -12.82 0.81
CA GLY A 40 -0.67 -13.75 1.74
C GLY A 40 -1.38 -13.74 3.09
N SER A 41 -1.12 -14.74 3.91
CA SER A 41 -1.56 -14.73 5.31
C SER A 41 -0.67 -13.82 6.15
N HIS A 42 -1.21 -13.32 7.27
CA HIS A 42 -0.35 -12.72 8.28
C HIS A 42 0.61 -13.79 8.83
N PRO A 43 1.89 -13.44 9.06
CA PRO A 43 2.82 -14.35 9.70
C PRO A 43 2.30 -14.87 11.04
N SER A 44 2.53 -16.14 11.34
CA SER A 44 2.06 -16.72 12.60
C SER A 44 2.74 -16.12 13.85
N TRP A 45 3.96 -15.62 13.69
CA TRP A 45 4.75 -14.96 14.72
C TRP A 45 4.36 -13.49 14.97
N LEU A 46 3.55 -12.87 14.10
CA LEU A 46 3.16 -11.47 14.23
C LEU A 46 2.34 -11.24 15.51
N ASP A 47 2.74 -10.23 16.30
CA ASP A 47 2.07 -9.85 17.54
C ASP A 47 0.58 -9.59 17.31
N THR A 48 -0.25 -10.10 18.20
CA THR A 48 -1.71 -10.00 18.10
C THR A 48 -2.19 -8.55 18.07
N ARG A 49 -1.53 -7.65 18.83
CA ARG A 49 -1.86 -6.22 18.85
C ARG A 49 -1.64 -5.55 17.48
N ILE A 50 -0.59 -5.95 16.76
CA ILE A 50 -0.31 -5.44 15.41
C ILE A 50 -1.37 -5.96 14.44
N ARG A 51 -1.72 -7.23 14.54
CA ARG A 51 -2.75 -7.86 13.71
C ARG A 51 -4.13 -7.20 13.91
N GLU A 52 -4.50 -6.96 15.17
CA GLU A 52 -5.74 -6.25 15.52
C GLU A 52 -5.72 -4.80 15.03
N GLY A 53 -4.58 -4.10 15.15
CA GLY A 53 -4.39 -2.75 14.62
C GLY A 53 -4.53 -2.69 13.09
N LEU A 54 -4.00 -3.66 12.36
CA LEU A 54 -4.19 -3.78 10.91
C LEU A 54 -5.67 -4.04 10.57
N ALA A 55 -6.30 -4.98 11.25
CA ALA A 55 -7.72 -5.31 11.06
C ALA A 55 -8.64 -4.11 11.32
N SER A 56 -8.37 -3.30 12.34
CA SER A 56 -9.14 -2.09 12.65
C SER A 56 -9.07 -1.03 11.53
N ARG A 57 -8.03 -1.09 10.71
CA ARG A 57 -7.83 -0.27 9.50
C ARG A 57 -8.38 -0.95 8.23
N GLY A 58 -9.05 -2.10 8.34
CA GLY A 58 -9.58 -2.87 7.22
C GLY A 58 -8.52 -3.67 6.45
N ILE A 59 -7.39 -3.96 7.09
CA ILE A 59 -6.28 -4.74 6.51
C ILE A 59 -6.29 -6.13 7.14
N ASP A 60 -7.20 -6.97 6.71
CA ASP A 60 -7.36 -8.34 7.21
C ASP A 60 -6.31 -9.31 6.65
N ARG A 61 -5.69 -8.95 5.54
CA ARG A 61 -4.66 -9.74 4.87
C ARG A 61 -3.62 -8.81 4.24
N LEU A 62 -2.39 -9.25 4.20
CA LEU A 62 -1.32 -8.56 3.47
C LEU A 62 -1.38 -8.95 1.98
N TYR A 63 -1.01 -8.04 1.09
CA TYR A 63 -0.69 -8.43 -0.28
C TYR A 63 0.53 -9.36 -0.29
N THR A 64 0.64 -10.22 -1.30
CA THR A 64 1.73 -11.21 -1.40
C THR A 64 3.10 -10.57 -1.21
N HIS A 65 3.40 -9.48 -1.92
CA HIS A 65 4.68 -8.79 -1.81
C HIS A 65 4.93 -8.16 -0.43
N GLN A 66 3.86 -7.79 0.31
CA GLN A 66 3.98 -7.29 1.69
C GLN A 66 4.31 -8.45 2.63
N ALA A 67 3.61 -9.57 2.51
CA ALA A 67 3.86 -10.76 3.33
C ALA A 67 5.29 -11.29 3.10
N GLU A 68 5.73 -11.39 1.85
CA GLU A 68 7.09 -11.81 1.49
C GLU A 68 8.16 -10.86 2.07
N ALA A 69 7.97 -9.54 1.95
CA ALA A 69 8.90 -8.57 2.52
C ALA A 69 8.97 -8.65 4.05
N VAL A 70 7.83 -8.80 4.72
CA VAL A 70 7.74 -8.92 6.18
C VAL A 70 8.43 -10.18 6.68
N GLU A 71 8.24 -11.31 6.01
CA GLU A 71 8.92 -12.57 6.35
C GLU A 71 10.43 -12.50 6.14
N ALA A 72 10.88 -11.92 5.02
CA ALA A 72 12.30 -11.77 4.72
C ALA A 72 13.02 -10.88 5.75
N VAL A 73 12.41 -9.73 6.10
CA VAL A 73 12.97 -8.86 7.16
C VAL A 73 13.00 -9.57 8.50
N HIS A 74 11.97 -10.34 8.86
CA HIS A 74 11.96 -11.12 10.10
C HIS A 74 13.05 -12.20 10.12
N ALA A 75 13.37 -12.76 8.95
CA ALA A 75 14.49 -13.69 8.79
C ALA A 75 15.89 -13.02 8.86
N GLY A 76 15.94 -11.68 8.97
CA GLY A 76 17.17 -10.90 9.02
C GLY A 76 17.77 -10.57 7.65
N GLU A 77 16.96 -10.64 6.59
CA GLU A 77 17.39 -10.36 5.24
C GLU A 77 17.23 -8.87 4.89
N ASP A 78 18.11 -8.34 4.03
CA ASP A 78 17.95 -7.03 3.42
C ASP A 78 16.96 -7.11 2.26
N VAL A 79 15.96 -6.22 2.25
CA VAL A 79 14.84 -6.27 1.30
C VAL A 79 14.74 -5.02 0.45
N VAL A 80 14.58 -5.20 -0.85
CA VAL A 80 14.24 -4.12 -1.79
C VAL A 80 12.87 -4.41 -2.42
N VAL A 81 11.90 -3.52 -2.19
CA VAL A 81 10.54 -3.67 -2.71
C VAL A 81 10.33 -2.76 -3.92
N VAL A 82 10.18 -3.37 -5.10
CA VAL A 82 9.92 -2.66 -6.36
C VAL A 82 8.52 -3.01 -6.85
N THR A 83 7.58 -2.13 -6.58
CA THR A 83 6.17 -2.29 -6.98
C THR A 83 5.61 -0.94 -7.47
N PRO A 84 4.53 -0.93 -8.27
CA PRO A 84 3.89 0.30 -8.71
C PRO A 84 3.49 1.23 -7.55
N THR A 85 3.25 2.50 -7.85
CA THR A 85 2.73 3.47 -6.88
C THR A 85 1.38 2.99 -6.31
N ALA A 86 1.10 3.35 -5.06
CA ALA A 86 -0.14 2.97 -4.36
C ALA A 86 -0.33 1.44 -4.14
N SER A 87 0.76 0.67 -4.12
CA SER A 87 0.72 -0.78 -3.83
C SER A 87 0.79 -1.13 -2.34
N GLY A 88 0.79 -0.12 -1.45
CA GLY A 88 0.87 -0.32 0.00
C GLY A 88 2.26 -0.69 0.52
N LYS A 89 3.34 -0.21 -0.13
CA LYS A 89 4.73 -0.47 0.29
C LYS A 89 5.04 -0.09 1.74
N THR A 90 4.31 0.85 2.31
CA THR A 90 4.47 1.28 3.71
C THR A 90 4.42 0.10 4.68
N LEU A 91 3.52 -0.85 4.46
CA LEU A 91 3.40 -2.03 5.32
C LEU A 91 4.61 -2.96 5.27
N CYS A 92 5.37 -2.97 4.16
CA CYS A 92 6.56 -3.80 4.03
C CYS A 92 7.65 -3.45 5.07
N TYR A 93 7.71 -2.19 5.52
CA TYR A 93 8.66 -1.75 6.56
C TYR A 93 7.98 -1.39 7.88
N ALA A 94 6.73 -0.94 7.87
CA ALA A 94 6.01 -0.59 9.10
C ALA A 94 5.75 -1.82 9.98
N VAL A 95 5.30 -2.93 9.40
CA VAL A 95 4.98 -4.16 10.13
C VAL A 95 6.21 -4.73 10.86
N PRO A 96 7.37 -4.92 10.19
CA PRO A 96 8.59 -5.37 10.87
C PRO A 96 9.07 -4.43 11.98
N VAL A 97 8.98 -3.12 11.77
CA VAL A 97 9.36 -2.13 12.80
C VAL A 97 8.44 -2.20 14.01
N LEU A 98 7.13 -2.30 13.80
CA LEU A 98 6.17 -2.45 14.89
C LEU A 98 6.40 -3.76 15.64
N GLN A 99 6.74 -4.86 14.95
CA GLN A 99 7.10 -6.12 15.60
C GLN A 99 8.36 -5.99 16.43
N ALA A 100 9.42 -5.37 15.90
CA ALA A 100 10.65 -5.15 16.65
C ALA A 100 10.41 -4.32 17.94
N ILE A 101 9.54 -3.33 17.89
CA ILE A 101 9.16 -2.53 19.06
C ILE A 101 8.28 -3.34 20.03
N ALA A 102 7.43 -4.23 19.51
CA ALA A 102 6.61 -5.10 20.34
C ALA A 102 7.48 -6.14 21.12
N ASP A 103 8.54 -6.60 20.48
CA ASP A 103 9.50 -7.56 21.06
C ASP A 103 10.47 -6.87 22.04
N ASP A 104 10.93 -5.66 21.70
CA ASP A 104 11.82 -4.85 22.53
C ASP A 104 11.38 -3.37 22.53
N PRO A 105 10.79 -2.86 23.62
CA PRO A 105 10.40 -1.45 23.73
C PRO A 105 11.56 -0.45 23.62
N ALA A 106 12.81 -0.91 23.73
CA ALA A 106 14.00 -0.09 23.52
C ALA A 106 14.44 -0.04 22.05
N ALA A 107 13.85 -0.87 21.17
CA ALA A 107 14.16 -0.87 19.75
C ALA A 107 13.97 0.51 19.11
N ARG A 108 14.78 0.79 18.11
CA ARG A 108 14.73 2.06 17.35
C ARG A 108 14.77 1.73 15.86
N ALA A 109 14.06 2.54 15.07
CA ALA A 109 14.10 2.46 13.62
C ALA A 109 14.51 3.79 13.02
N LEU A 110 15.29 3.76 11.96
CA LEU A 110 15.66 4.94 11.19
C LEU A 110 14.95 4.89 9.83
N PHE A 111 14.15 5.91 9.57
CA PHE A 111 13.47 6.09 8.30
C PHE A 111 14.11 7.22 7.50
N LEU A 112 14.44 6.96 6.24
CA LEU A 112 15.02 7.95 5.34
C LEU A 112 14.04 8.20 4.18
N PHE A 113 13.57 9.43 4.05
CA PHE A 113 12.65 9.84 3.00
C PHE A 113 13.27 10.91 2.11
N PRO A 114 13.01 10.90 0.79
CA PRO A 114 13.60 11.83 -0.16
C PRO A 114 13.12 13.28 0.03
N THR A 115 11.96 13.48 0.67
CA THR A 115 11.42 14.82 0.94
C THR A 115 10.87 14.91 2.37
N LYS A 116 10.94 16.12 2.94
CA LYS A 116 10.38 16.42 4.26
C LYS A 116 8.87 16.18 4.31
N ALA A 117 8.15 16.54 3.25
CA ALA A 117 6.70 16.35 3.17
C ALA A 117 6.32 14.86 3.29
N LEU A 118 6.99 13.99 2.51
CA LEU A 118 6.77 12.54 2.60
C LEU A 118 7.08 12.00 4.01
N GLY A 119 8.15 12.49 4.65
CA GLY A 119 8.47 12.10 6.01
C GLY A 119 7.37 12.49 7.00
N GLN A 120 6.81 13.69 6.88
CA GLN A 120 5.71 14.16 7.73
C GLN A 120 4.43 13.36 7.51
N ASP A 121 4.08 13.04 6.27
CA ASP A 121 2.92 12.21 5.95
C ASP A 121 3.05 10.81 6.58
N GLN A 122 4.25 10.24 6.53
CA GLN A 122 4.48 8.91 7.11
C GLN A 122 4.43 8.92 8.65
N VAL A 123 4.87 9.99 9.32
CA VAL A 123 4.73 10.10 10.79
C VAL A 123 3.26 10.10 11.22
N ALA A 124 2.37 10.67 10.42
CA ALA A 124 0.93 10.66 10.70
C ALA A 124 0.27 9.29 10.49
N GLU A 125 0.92 8.39 9.75
CA GLU A 125 0.44 7.01 9.47
C GLU A 125 0.83 6.02 10.59
N PHE A 126 1.92 6.27 11.33
CA PHE A 126 2.40 5.46 12.45
C PHE A 126 1.71 5.84 13.76
#